data_9e357b94cc70e0c98e5e51e5b207d1c8
#
_entry.id   9e357b94cc70e0c98e5e51e5b207d1c8
#
_cell.length_a   1.000
_cell.length_b   1.000
_cell.length_c   1.000
_cell.angle_alpha   90.00
_cell.angle_beta   90.00
_cell.angle_gamma   90.00
#
_symmetry.space_group_name_H-M   'P 1'
#
loop_
_entity.id
_entity.type
_entity.pdbx_description
1 polymer ?
#
loop_
_entity_poly.entity_id
_entity_poly.type
_entity_poly.pdbx_seq_one_letter_code
_entity_poly.pdbx_strand_id
1 'polypeptide(L)'
;KEAVNNINKKKKELQNTLLKGMPVLIKDITDVKGVRTTYGSKIFSNHIPLDSDLVVKTVESRGGVVLGKTNIPEFAAGSHTYNDLFGTTKNPWNLSLSAGGSSGGSAAALATGMAWFATGTDLGGSLRNPASWCGVVGLRPTPGLIPQGPSKTSFSNLSVNGPMARNVTDLSIFLDALVDHNNRDPLSYKKDVGSYHKNLNCYSDKFFSIGYTEDFGIFPCDKEVRDMTKNTVKLLENLGHNVNVEYPNMEAAEESFQILRAYLFYSAYDFLLDEDEKLIKEEVLWNIKKGQKLNVNKLKKADKIRNTIYQETLDFFDKYDFLIAPSSIVPPFNLNEPWVKKVENNIFNNYVSWLMIAGCVSLTSCPSIAISTSFSENGAPIGIQIIAPPHQEEKLLSFVKTIEDALNISNMIPKDIN
;
A
#
# COMPACT_ATOMS: atom_id res chain seq x y z
N LYS A 1 -11.82 25.35 -3.86
CA LYS A 1 -12.99 26.12 -4.34
C LYS A 1 -13.61 25.47 -5.59
N GLU A 2 -12.81 25.04 -6.57
CA GLU A 2 -13.32 24.44 -7.81
C GLU A 2 -14.06 23.11 -7.56
N ALA A 3 -13.51 22.22 -6.73
CA ALA A 3 -14.16 20.97 -6.34
C ALA A 3 -15.53 21.22 -5.68
N VAL A 4 -15.62 22.18 -4.76
CA VAL A 4 -16.89 22.58 -4.11
C VAL A 4 -17.90 23.13 -5.12
N ASN A 5 -17.44 23.93 -6.07
CA ASN A 5 -18.30 24.45 -7.13
C ASN A 5 -18.83 23.35 -8.05
N ASN A 6 -18.01 22.34 -8.37
CA ASN A 6 -18.41 21.18 -9.16
C ASN A 6 -19.45 20.32 -8.43
N ILE A 7 -19.28 20.10 -7.12
CA ILE A 7 -20.26 19.40 -6.27
C ILE A 7 -21.60 20.14 -6.33
N ASN A 8 -21.61 21.46 -6.13
CA ASN A 8 -22.84 22.24 -6.12
C ASN A 8 -23.58 22.25 -7.46
N LYS A 9 -22.83 22.28 -8.59
CA LYS A 9 -23.42 22.22 -9.94
C LYS A 9 -24.04 20.86 -10.27
N LYS A 10 -23.44 19.77 -9.80
CA LYS A 10 -23.84 18.39 -10.11
C LYS A 10 -24.62 17.70 -8.97
N LYS A 11 -25.06 18.42 -7.97
CA LYS A 11 -25.64 17.86 -6.73
C LYS A 11 -26.74 16.82 -6.97
N LYS A 12 -27.66 17.06 -7.93
CA LYS A 12 -28.74 16.10 -8.25
C LYS A 12 -28.24 14.83 -8.92
N GLU A 13 -27.24 14.94 -9.81
CA GLU A 13 -26.63 13.79 -10.49
C GLU A 13 -25.83 12.92 -9.51
N LEU A 14 -25.08 13.56 -8.61
CA LEU A 14 -24.24 12.90 -7.63
C LEU A 14 -25.04 12.14 -6.55
N GLN A 15 -26.26 12.55 -6.23
CA GLN A 15 -27.09 11.88 -5.21
C GLN A 15 -27.40 10.42 -5.53
N ASN A 16 -27.42 10.05 -6.81
CA ASN A 16 -27.72 8.69 -7.27
C ASN A 16 -26.45 7.85 -7.52
N THR A 17 -25.26 8.36 -7.22
CA THR A 17 -24.00 7.66 -7.34
C THR A 17 -23.56 7.03 -6.03
N LEU A 18 -22.60 6.11 -6.06
CA LEU A 18 -22.09 5.40 -4.88
C LEU A 18 -21.44 6.36 -3.86
N LEU A 19 -20.57 7.26 -4.34
CA LEU A 19 -19.82 8.18 -3.49
C LEU A 19 -20.54 9.52 -3.24
N LYS A 20 -21.64 9.80 -3.91
CA LYS A 20 -22.53 10.96 -3.63
C LYS A 20 -21.85 12.32 -3.45
N GLY A 21 -20.75 12.54 -4.17
CA GLY A 21 -19.97 13.77 -4.08
C GLY A 21 -18.88 13.77 -2.99
N MET A 22 -18.58 12.61 -2.40
CA MET A 22 -17.52 12.50 -1.39
C MET A 22 -16.17 12.94 -1.94
N PRO A 23 -15.40 13.73 -1.17
CA PRO A 23 -14.06 14.13 -1.56
C PRO A 23 -13.08 12.95 -1.48
N VAL A 24 -12.27 12.79 -2.53
CA VAL A 24 -11.25 11.76 -2.65
C VAL A 24 -9.90 12.41 -2.92
N LEU A 25 -8.88 11.99 -2.20
CA LEU A 25 -7.50 12.38 -2.46
C LEU A 25 -6.83 11.37 -3.39
N ILE A 26 -6.06 11.90 -4.34
CA ILE A 26 -5.36 11.08 -5.34
C ILE A 26 -3.85 11.15 -5.12
N LYS A 27 -3.21 10.00 -4.98
CA LYS A 27 -1.75 9.90 -4.86
C LYS A 27 -1.04 10.54 -6.06
N ASP A 28 0.04 11.29 -5.85
CA ASP A 28 0.68 12.09 -6.92
C ASP A 28 1.51 11.31 -7.94
N ILE A 29 1.44 9.98 -7.93
CA ILE A 29 1.91 9.11 -9.00
C ILE A 29 0.82 8.85 -10.07
N THR A 30 -0.42 9.21 -9.79
CA THR A 30 -1.63 8.89 -10.58
C THR A 30 -2.10 10.13 -11.30
N ASP A 31 -2.25 10.07 -12.61
CA ASP A 31 -2.65 11.20 -13.43
C ASP A 31 -4.10 11.61 -13.21
N VAL A 32 -4.31 12.92 -13.06
CA VAL A 32 -5.63 13.56 -13.01
C VAL A 32 -5.69 14.63 -14.09
N LYS A 33 -6.58 14.49 -15.04
CA LYS A 33 -6.75 15.43 -16.16
C LYS A 33 -6.89 16.88 -15.67
N GLY A 34 -6.04 17.75 -16.17
CA GLY A 34 -6.08 19.18 -15.87
C GLY A 34 -5.59 19.56 -14.45
N VAL A 35 -5.13 18.59 -13.65
CA VAL A 35 -4.58 18.82 -12.30
C VAL A 35 -3.09 18.51 -12.33
N ARG A 36 -2.28 19.44 -11.83
CA ARG A 36 -0.82 19.26 -11.75
C ARG A 36 -0.48 17.94 -11.04
N THR A 37 0.27 17.08 -11.73
CA THR A 37 0.73 15.77 -11.26
C THR A 37 2.23 15.71 -11.45
N THR A 38 2.98 15.68 -10.35
CA THR A 38 4.43 15.88 -10.39
C THR A 38 5.26 14.61 -10.30
N TYR A 39 4.67 13.49 -9.94
CA TYR A 39 5.35 12.24 -9.59
C TYR A 39 6.41 12.45 -8.49
N GLY A 40 6.32 13.53 -7.71
CA GLY A 40 7.32 13.95 -6.73
C GLY A 40 8.65 14.39 -7.33
N SER A 41 8.74 14.62 -8.64
CA SER A 41 9.97 14.91 -9.39
C SER A 41 10.05 16.37 -9.86
N LYS A 42 11.23 16.97 -9.73
CA LYS A 42 11.51 18.31 -10.28
C LYS A 42 11.32 18.38 -11.79
N ILE A 43 11.58 17.29 -12.52
CA ILE A 43 11.41 17.20 -13.98
C ILE A 43 9.94 17.44 -14.34
N PHE A 44 9.02 16.95 -13.53
CA PHE A 44 7.57 17.06 -13.74
C PHE A 44 6.90 18.15 -12.90
N SER A 45 7.66 19.10 -12.36
CA SER A 45 7.14 20.12 -11.42
C SER A 45 5.94 20.91 -11.92
N ASN A 46 5.81 21.09 -13.25
CA ASN A 46 4.71 21.81 -13.91
C ASN A 46 3.86 20.92 -14.82
N HIS A 47 4.00 19.61 -14.73
CA HIS A 47 3.28 18.69 -15.59
C HIS A 47 1.77 18.67 -15.26
N ILE A 48 0.95 18.82 -16.31
CA ILE A 48 -0.52 18.73 -16.23
C ILE A 48 -0.97 17.66 -17.22
N PRO A 49 -1.47 16.52 -16.75
CA PRO A 49 -1.94 15.44 -17.61
C PRO A 49 -3.11 15.84 -18.48
N LEU A 50 -3.11 15.37 -19.73
CA LEU A 50 -4.19 15.58 -20.70
C LEU A 50 -5.37 14.62 -20.52
N ASP A 51 -5.14 13.50 -19.80
CA ASP A 51 -6.14 12.50 -19.47
C ASP A 51 -5.93 11.99 -18.04
N SER A 52 -6.94 11.37 -17.46
CA SER A 52 -6.86 10.75 -16.12
C SER A 52 -6.57 9.26 -16.22
N ASP A 53 -5.87 8.74 -15.21
CA ASP A 53 -5.74 7.29 -14.99
C ASP A 53 -7.11 6.61 -14.80
N LEU A 54 -7.18 5.31 -15.12
CA LEU A 54 -8.43 4.53 -15.01
C LEU A 54 -9.04 4.61 -13.62
N VAL A 55 -8.24 4.49 -12.57
CA VAL A 55 -8.72 4.58 -11.18
C VAL A 55 -9.38 5.92 -10.88
N VAL A 56 -8.88 7.02 -11.44
CA VAL A 56 -9.49 8.35 -11.29
C VAL A 56 -10.81 8.43 -12.05
N LYS A 57 -10.84 7.95 -13.28
CA LYS A 57 -12.08 7.87 -14.08
C LYS A 57 -13.15 7.04 -13.37
N THR A 58 -12.74 5.94 -12.74
CA THR A 58 -13.65 5.09 -11.94
C THR A 58 -14.18 5.86 -10.74
N VAL A 59 -13.33 6.54 -9.96
CA VAL A 59 -13.75 7.39 -8.84
C VAL A 59 -14.77 8.44 -9.28
N GLU A 60 -14.48 9.17 -10.37
CA GLU A 60 -15.36 10.22 -10.88
C GLU A 60 -16.69 9.66 -11.40
N SER A 61 -16.68 8.52 -12.11
CA SER A 61 -17.90 7.85 -12.60
C SER A 61 -18.79 7.34 -11.46
N ARG A 62 -18.20 6.99 -10.31
CA ARG A 62 -18.91 6.58 -9.08
C ARG A 62 -19.32 7.78 -8.20
N GLY A 63 -19.14 9.01 -8.70
CA GLY A 63 -19.56 10.24 -8.04
C GLY A 63 -18.59 10.77 -6.99
N GLY A 64 -17.36 10.28 -6.96
CA GLY A 64 -16.30 10.88 -6.15
C GLY A 64 -15.82 12.20 -6.76
N VAL A 65 -15.34 13.09 -5.91
CA VAL A 65 -14.79 14.39 -6.33
C VAL A 65 -13.33 14.47 -5.92
N VAL A 66 -12.45 14.61 -6.91
CA VAL A 66 -11.03 14.79 -6.64
C VAL A 66 -10.80 16.08 -5.87
N LEU A 67 -10.36 15.96 -4.61
CA LEU A 67 -10.09 17.10 -3.73
C LEU A 67 -8.69 17.67 -3.97
N GLY A 68 -7.71 16.80 -4.25
CA GLY A 68 -6.31 17.18 -4.45
C GLY A 68 -5.40 15.99 -4.60
N LYS A 69 -4.09 16.30 -4.69
CA LYS A 69 -3.00 15.32 -4.81
C LYS A 69 -2.29 15.17 -3.46
N THR A 70 -1.82 13.96 -3.16
CA THR A 70 -1.09 13.65 -1.92
C THR A 70 0.38 13.39 -2.19
N ASN A 71 1.24 13.86 -1.28
CA ASN A 71 2.69 13.77 -1.39
C ASN A 71 3.21 12.33 -1.46
N ILE A 72 4.30 12.12 -2.19
CA ILE A 72 4.98 10.85 -2.42
C ILE A 72 6.50 11.06 -2.44
N PRO A 73 7.34 10.03 -2.23
CA PRO A 73 8.73 10.08 -2.69
C PRO A 73 8.77 10.09 -4.23
N GLU A 74 9.81 10.65 -4.81
CA GLU A 74 9.95 10.74 -6.27
C GLU A 74 9.71 9.39 -6.94
N PHE A 75 8.82 9.34 -7.95
CA PHE A 75 8.32 8.14 -8.65
C PHE A 75 7.90 7.00 -7.71
N ALA A 76 7.42 7.35 -6.52
CA ALA A 76 7.05 6.41 -5.46
C ALA A 76 8.21 5.47 -5.03
N ALA A 77 9.48 5.90 -5.20
CA ALA A 77 10.67 5.13 -4.85
C ALA A 77 11.02 5.26 -3.37
N GLY A 78 10.66 4.25 -2.57
CA GLY A 78 10.95 4.14 -1.14
C GLY A 78 9.71 4.20 -0.24
N SER A 79 9.90 3.82 1.03
CA SER A 79 8.85 3.83 2.06
C SER A 79 9.04 4.97 3.07
N HIS A 80 9.64 6.06 2.64
CA HIS A 80 9.66 7.34 3.33
C HIS A 80 9.23 8.44 2.36
N THR A 81 8.20 9.20 2.74
CA THR A 81 7.57 10.18 1.85
C THR A 81 8.25 11.54 1.96
N TYR A 82 9.22 11.77 1.09
CA TYR A 82 9.88 13.08 0.91
C TYR A 82 10.30 13.28 -0.55
N ASN A 83 10.32 14.52 -0.98
CA ASN A 83 10.86 14.96 -2.26
C ASN A 83 11.25 16.44 -2.21
N ASP A 84 11.99 16.90 -3.21
CA ASP A 84 12.50 18.26 -3.29
C ASP A 84 11.46 19.34 -3.67
N LEU A 85 10.25 18.92 -4.08
CA LEU A 85 9.18 19.86 -4.45
C LEU A 85 8.31 20.27 -3.24
N PHE A 86 8.00 19.30 -2.37
CA PHE A 86 7.01 19.47 -1.30
C PHE A 86 7.61 19.18 0.08
N GLY A 87 8.86 18.77 0.15
CA GLY A 87 9.51 18.39 1.40
C GLY A 87 9.02 17.05 1.93
N THR A 88 9.15 16.86 3.25
CA THR A 88 8.87 15.60 3.94
C THR A 88 7.48 15.60 4.55
N THR A 89 6.72 14.54 4.32
CA THR A 89 5.46 14.27 5.01
C THR A 89 5.76 13.72 6.41
N LYS A 90 5.32 14.46 7.41
CA LYS A 90 5.51 14.13 8.82
C LYS A 90 4.42 13.17 9.30
N ASN A 91 4.77 12.34 10.27
CA ASN A 91 3.80 11.47 10.92
C ASN A 91 2.84 12.31 11.79
N PRO A 92 1.50 12.21 11.61
CA PRO A 92 0.55 13.00 12.37
C PRO A 92 0.56 12.76 13.89
N TRP A 93 1.06 11.62 14.33
CA TRP A 93 1.11 11.26 15.75
C TRP A 93 2.37 11.79 16.44
N ASN A 94 3.46 11.95 15.69
CA ASN A 94 4.70 12.55 16.14
C ASN A 94 5.43 13.20 14.95
N LEU A 95 5.45 14.53 14.90
CA LEU A 95 5.95 15.32 13.78
C LEU A 95 7.47 15.22 13.55
N SER A 96 8.20 14.54 14.43
CA SER A 96 9.63 14.26 14.25
C SER A 96 9.89 12.94 13.49
N LEU A 97 8.82 12.18 13.18
CA LEU A 97 8.90 10.86 12.60
C LEU A 97 8.36 10.81 11.16
N SER A 98 8.79 9.77 10.44
CA SER A 98 8.32 9.45 9.10
C SER A 98 6.85 9.01 9.11
N ALA A 99 6.07 9.47 8.14
CA ALA A 99 4.72 8.99 7.87
C ALA A 99 4.68 7.65 7.09
N GLY A 100 5.86 7.09 6.83
CA GLY A 100 5.97 5.95 5.93
C GLY A 100 5.85 6.35 4.45
N GLY A 101 5.68 5.37 3.58
CA GLY A 101 5.59 5.60 2.14
C GLY A 101 5.41 4.30 1.33
N SER A 102 5.21 4.50 0.06
CA SER A 102 5.22 5.75 -0.70
C SER A 102 3.88 6.51 -0.69
N SER A 103 2.78 5.97 -0.11
CA SER A 103 1.49 6.67 0.02
C SER A 103 1.39 7.45 1.36
N GLY A 104 2.50 7.98 1.88
CA GLY A 104 2.54 8.64 3.18
C GLY A 104 1.71 9.93 3.22
N GLY A 105 1.64 10.69 2.13
CA GLY A 105 0.75 11.86 2.02
C GLY A 105 -0.73 11.49 2.12
N SER A 106 -1.15 10.36 1.52
CA SER A 106 -2.51 9.83 1.63
C SER A 106 -2.82 9.40 3.07
N ALA A 107 -1.90 8.64 3.70
CA ALA A 107 -2.08 8.18 5.06
C ALA A 107 -2.15 9.34 6.07
N ALA A 108 -1.24 10.30 5.97
CA ALA A 108 -1.22 11.48 6.85
C ALA A 108 -2.48 12.33 6.69
N ALA A 109 -2.96 12.55 5.46
CA ALA A 109 -4.17 13.31 5.20
C ALA A 109 -5.43 12.64 5.78
N LEU A 110 -5.52 11.31 5.69
CA LEU A 110 -6.62 10.55 6.30
C LEU A 110 -6.57 10.61 7.82
N ALA A 111 -5.40 10.38 8.41
CA ALA A 111 -5.22 10.40 9.87
C ALA A 111 -5.60 11.77 10.47
N THR A 112 -5.33 12.85 9.75
CA THR A 112 -5.67 14.23 10.15
C THR A 112 -7.08 14.66 9.78
N GLY A 113 -7.90 13.79 9.19
CA GLY A 113 -9.28 14.08 8.83
C GLY A 113 -9.47 15.00 7.63
N MET A 114 -8.45 15.19 6.78
CA MET A 114 -8.57 16.05 5.58
C MET A 114 -9.52 15.49 4.52
N ALA A 115 -9.71 14.17 4.50
CA ALA A 115 -10.65 13.46 3.63
C ALA A 115 -11.06 12.13 4.26
N TRP A 116 -12.14 11.51 3.72
CA TRP A 116 -12.56 10.16 4.10
C TRP A 116 -11.83 9.09 3.30
N PHE A 117 -11.50 9.37 2.05
CA PHE A 117 -10.94 8.42 1.08
C PHE A 117 -9.68 8.97 0.43
N ALA A 118 -8.69 8.12 0.27
CA ALA A 118 -7.51 8.41 -0.53
C ALA A 118 -7.09 7.18 -1.34
N THR A 119 -6.62 7.39 -2.58
CA THR A 119 -5.96 6.33 -3.33
C THR A 119 -4.50 6.20 -2.90
N GLY A 120 -3.98 5.00 -3.00
CA GLY A 120 -2.57 4.70 -2.89
C GLY A 120 -2.14 3.70 -3.96
N THR A 121 -0.85 3.40 -3.99
CA THR A 121 -0.29 2.31 -4.82
C THR A 121 0.62 1.46 -3.97
N ASP A 122 0.74 0.17 -4.28
CA ASP A 122 1.60 -0.75 -3.53
C ASP A 122 2.38 -1.67 -4.47
N LEU A 123 3.70 -1.49 -4.48
CA LEU A 123 4.63 -2.40 -5.14
C LEU A 123 5.41 -3.21 -4.10
N GLY A 124 5.77 -2.62 -2.97
CA GLY A 124 6.55 -3.25 -1.90
C GLY A 124 6.13 -2.80 -0.50
N GLY A 125 4.82 -2.62 -0.26
CA GLY A 125 4.27 -2.17 1.01
C GLY A 125 3.76 -0.74 1.03
N SER A 126 3.67 -0.07 -0.11
CA SER A 126 3.39 1.38 -0.16
C SER A 126 1.94 1.78 0.15
N LEU A 127 1.01 0.85 0.32
CA LEU A 127 -0.29 1.04 0.99
C LEU A 127 -0.19 0.65 2.46
N ARG A 128 0.50 -0.46 2.74
CA ARG A 128 0.52 -1.15 4.03
C ARG A 128 1.40 -0.44 5.06
N ASN A 129 2.63 -0.11 4.71
CA ASN A 129 3.56 0.57 5.62
C ASN A 129 3.02 1.93 6.11
N PRO A 130 2.62 2.89 5.24
CA PRO A 130 2.14 4.18 5.71
C PRO A 130 0.80 4.07 6.44
N ALA A 131 -0.06 3.10 6.11
CA ALA A 131 -1.31 2.88 6.84
C ALA A 131 -1.05 2.52 8.29
N SER A 132 -0.19 1.53 8.55
CA SER A 132 0.13 1.11 9.91
C SER A 132 0.84 2.19 10.73
N TRP A 133 1.67 3.04 10.09
CA TRP A 133 2.41 4.10 10.78
C TRP A 133 1.60 5.37 11.06
N CYS A 134 0.53 5.59 10.30
CA CYS A 134 -0.34 6.75 10.50
C CYS A 134 -1.66 6.42 11.22
N GLY A 135 -1.89 5.16 11.62
CA GLY A 135 -3.13 4.78 12.31
C GLY A 135 -4.35 4.78 11.39
N VAL A 136 -4.18 4.39 10.13
CA VAL A 136 -5.24 4.23 9.13
C VAL A 136 -5.19 2.83 8.52
N VAL A 137 -6.13 2.52 7.63
CA VAL A 137 -6.23 1.22 6.96
C VAL A 137 -5.83 1.37 5.50
N GLY A 138 -5.00 0.44 5.00
CA GLY A 138 -4.58 0.40 3.60
C GLY A 138 -4.64 -1.01 3.05
N LEU A 139 -5.34 -1.18 1.92
CA LEU A 139 -5.49 -2.48 1.25
C LEU A 139 -4.69 -2.52 -0.04
N ARG A 140 -3.75 -3.46 -0.11
CA ARG A 140 -3.22 -3.99 -1.36
C ARG A 140 -4.18 -5.07 -1.86
N PRO A 141 -4.99 -4.84 -2.91
CA PRO A 141 -5.89 -5.87 -3.44
C PRO A 141 -5.14 -6.88 -4.32
N THR A 142 -5.81 -7.95 -4.71
CA THR A 142 -5.37 -8.82 -5.80
C THR A 142 -5.17 -8.01 -7.07
N PRO A 143 -4.04 -8.19 -7.80
CA PRO A 143 -3.79 -7.48 -9.06
C PRO A 143 -4.94 -7.65 -10.07
N GLY A 144 -5.37 -6.55 -10.68
CA GLY A 144 -6.48 -6.54 -11.64
C GLY A 144 -7.86 -6.32 -11.04
N LEU A 145 -8.03 -6.37 -9.71
CA LEU A 145 -9.31 -6.06 -9.06
C LEU A 145 -9.68 -4.57 -9.23
N ILE A 146 -8.70 -3.69 -9.12
CA ILE A 146 -8.83 -2.26 -9.40
C ILE A 146 -8.06 -1.99 -10.70
N PRO A 147 -8.73 -1.56 -11.77
CA PRO A 147 -8.06 -1.32 -13.05
C PRO A 147 -6.95 -0.26 -12.96
N GLN A 148 -5.86 -0.50 -13.68
CA GLN A 148 -4.70 0.37 -13.75
C GLN A 148 -4.47 0.85 -15.19
N GLY A 149 -3.86 2.01 -15.32
CA GLY A 149 -3.41 2.53 -16.62
C GLY A 149 -4.04 3.86 -17.01
N PRO A 150 -3.53 4.40 -18.13
CA PRO A 150 -2.55 3.79 -19.04
C PRO A 150 -1.18 3.59 -18.38
N SER A 151 -0.47 2.50 -18.71
CA SER A 151 0.84 2.18 -18.13
C SER A 151 1.81 1.68 -19.17
N LYS A 152 3.10 2.02 -19.04
CA LYS A 152 4.18 1.45 -19.85
C LYS A 152 4.47 -0.02 -19.52
N THR A 153 3.94 -0.51 -18.38
CA THR A 153 4.15 -1.87 -17.86
C THR A 153 2.82 -2.58 -17.57
N SER A 154 1.84 -2.46 -18.45
CA SER A 154 0.45 -2.92 -18.26
C SER A 154 0.31 -4.41 -17.92
N PHE A 155 1.26 -5.26 -18.31
CA PHE A 155 1.25 -6.70 -17.98
C PHE A 155 1.92 -7.04 -16.64
N SER A 156 2.40 -6.02 -15.90
CA SER A 156 2.98 -6.24 -14.58
C SER A 156 1.90 -6.27 -13.50
N ASN A 157 1.91 -7.32 -12.71
CA ASN A 157 1.05 -7.49 -11.54
C ASN A 157 1.76 -7.19 -10.21
N LEU A 158 2.97 -6.63 -10.25
CA LEU A 158 3.74 -6.35 -9.03
C LEU A 158 3.23 -5.10 -8.31
N SER A 159 2.92 -4.04 -9.05
CA SER A 159 2.33 -2.80 -8.52
C SER A 159 0.81 -2.82 -8.68
N VAL A 160 0.08 -2.35 -7.68
CA VAL A 160 -1.38 -2.23 -7.70
C VAL A 160 -1.83 -0.87 -7.17
N ASN A 161 -2.99 -0.40 -7.65
CA ASN A 161 -3.76 0.65 -6.98
C ASN A 161 -4.56 0.05 -5.82
N GLY A 162 -4.78 0.83 -4.76
CA GLY A 162 -5.64 0.39 -3.66
C GLY A 162 -6.24 1.53 -2.86
N PRO A 163 -7.30 1.24 -2.10
CA PRO A 163 -7.96 2.18 -1.21
C PRO A 163 -7.18 2.36 0.09
N MET A 164 -7.30 3.57 0.64
CA MET A 164 -6.92 3.91 2.02
C MET A 164 -8.09 4.67 2.66
N ALA A 165 -8.36 4.37 3.94
CA ALA A 165 -9.37 5.04 4.75
C ALA A 165 -9.00 4.97 6.25
N ARG A 166 -9.71 5.69 7.13
CA ARG A 166 -9.42 5.67 8.57
C ARG A 166 -9.81 4.37 9.26
N ASN A 167 -10.77 3.65 8.71
CA ASN A 167 -11.29 2.40 9.27
C ASN A 167 -11.69 1.42 8.16
N VAL A 168 -11.92 0.18 8.53
CA VAL A 168 -12.27 -0.90 7.59
C VAL A 168 -13.63 -0.68 6.93
N THR A 169 -14.58 -0.08 7.64
CA THR A 169 -15.91 0.23 7.09
C THR A 169 -15.82 1.23 5.94
N ASP A 170 -15.13 2.36 6.16
CA ASP A 170 -14.92 3.37 5.12
C ASP A 170 -14.09 2.79 3.96
N LEU A 171 -13.07 1.96 4.28
CA LEU A 171 -12.26 1.29 3.27
C LEU A 171 -13.11 0.38 2.36
N SER A 172 -14.05 -0.37 2.93
CA SER A 172 -14.94 -1.26 2.19
C SER A 172 -15.87 -0.52 1.23
N ILE A 173 -16.41 0.64 1.66
CA ILE A 173 -17.20 1.55 0.80
C ILE A 173 -16.33 2.07 -0.36
N PHE A 174 -15.09 2.46 -0.05
CA PHE A 174 -14.21 2.98 -1.08
C PHE A 174 -13.73 1.89 -2.02
N LEU A 175 -13.51 0.66 -1.54
CA LEU A 175 -13.21 -0.48 -2.41
C LEU A 175 -14.36 -0.75 -3.39
N ASP A 176 -15.61 -0.75 -2.94
CA ASP A 176 -16.79 -0.87 -3.82
C ASP A 176 -16.81 0.19 -4.94
N ALA A 177 -16.29 1.38 -4.64
CA ALA A 177 -16.21 2.46 -5.63
C ALA A 177 -15.02 2.32 -6.61
N LEU A 178 -13.98 1.61 -6.23
CA LEU A 178 -12.76 1.45 -7.05
C LEU A 178 -12.78 0.21 -7.92
N VAL A 179 -13.50 -0.85 -7.50
CA VAL A 179 -13.57 -2.12 -8.23
C VAL A 179 -14.34 -1.91 -9.54
N ASP A 180 -13.70 -2.28 -10.63
CA ASP A 180 -14.28 -2.20 -11.97
C ASP A 180 -13.58 -3.20 -12.89
N HIS A 181 -14.09 -3.36 -14.11
CA HIS A 181 -13.43 -4.06 -15.19
C HIS A 181 -13.22 -3.11 -16.37
N ASN A 182 -11.99 -3.04 -16.87
CA ASN A 182 -11.67 -2.19 -18.00
C ASN A 182 -10.72 -2.89 -18.98
N ASN A 183 -11.14 -3.02 -20.23
CA ASN A 183 -10.35 -3.68 -21.30
C ASN A 183 -9.01 -3.00 -21.63
N ARG A 184 -8.75 -1.79 -21.11
CA ARG A 184 -7.44 -1.11 -21.24
C ARG A 184 -6.40 -1.58 -20.22
N ASP A 185 -6.83 -2.32 -19.21
CA ASP A 185 -5.96 -3.04 -18.29
C ASP A 185 -6.06 -4.54 -18.59
N PRO A 186 -4.99 -5.16 -19.13
CA PRO A 186 -5.00 -6.58 -19.50
C PRO A 186 -5.13 -7.53 -18.31
N LEU A 187 -4.88 -7.05 -17.08
CA LEU A 187 -5.02 -7.83 -15.86
C LEU A 187 -6.41 -7.68 -15.22
N SER A 188 -7.20 -6.70 -15.65
CA SER A 188 -8.50 -6.40 -15.09
C SER A 188 -9.50 -7.53 -15.34
N TYR A 189 -10.22 -7.93 -14.30
CA TYR A 189 -11.23 -8.98 -14.36
C TYR A 189 -12.54 -8.55 -13.68
N LYS A 190 -13.64 -9.16 -14.11
CA LYS A 190 -14.92 -8.99 -13.44
C LYS A 190 -14.96 -9.87 -12.21
N LYS A 191 -15.30 -9.28 -11.07
CA LYS A 191 -15.61 -10.04 -9.86
C LYS A 191 -17.07 -9.85 -9.52
N ASP A 192 -17.76 -10.96 -9.34
CA ASP A 192 -19.19 -10.98 -8.98
C ASP A 192 -19.34 -11.01 -7.45
N VAL A 193 -18.86 -9.95 -6.82
CA VAL A 193 -19.12 -9.66 -5.40
C VAL A 193 -20.12 -8.52 -5.36
N GLY A 194 -21.28 -8.75 -4.78
CA GLY A 194 -22.34 -7.74 -4.76
C GLY A 194 -21.92 -6.41 -4.13
N SER A 195 -21.30 -6.42 -2.96
CA SER A 195 -20.72 -5.24 -2.30
C SER A 195 -19.86 -5.69 -1.12
N TYR A 196 -18.60 -5.25 -1.08
CA TYR A 196 -17.70 -5.49 0.05
C TYR A 196 -18.23 -4.88 1.35
N HIS A 197 -18.81 -3.68 1.26
CA HIS A 197 -19.38 -3.02 2.42
C HIS A 197 -20.60 -3.75 2.99
N LYS A 198 -21.53 -4.20 2.15
CA LYS A 198 -22.72 -4.96 2.61
C LYS A 198 -22.34 -6.32 3.21
N ASN A 199 -21.28 -6.91 2.71
CA ASN A 199 -20.80 -8.24 3.12
C ASN A 199 -19.74 -8.16 4.24
N LEU A 200 -19.48 -6.98 4.79
CA LEU A 200 -18.41 -6.75 5.75
C LEU A 200 -18.51 -7.63 7.02
N ASN A 201 -19.72 -8.04 7.41
CA ASN A 201 -19.96 -8.88 8.59
C ASN A 201 -20.28 -10.36 8.26
N CYS A 202 -20.13 -10.78 6.99
CA CYS A 202 -20.51 -12.15 6.59
C CYS A 202 -19.68 -13.27 7.24
N TYR A 203 -18.53 -12.92 7.82
CA TYR A 203 -17.62 -13.86 8.47
C TYR A 203 -17.34 -13.51 9.95
N SER A 204 -18.11 -12.59 10.56
CA SER A 204 -17.87 -12.10 11.92
C SER A 204 -17.91 -13.18 13.00
N ASP A 205 -18.71 -14.23 12.81
CA ASP A 205 -18.89 -15.34 13.75
C ASP A 205 -18.02 -16.57 13.43
N LYS A 206 -17.08 -16.42 12.48
CA LYS A 206 -16.21 -17.54 12.07
C LYS A 206 -14.89 -17.53 12.83
N PHE A 207 -14.45 -18.73 13.20
CA PHE A 207 -13.11 -18.96 13.69
C PHE A 207 -12.20 -19.42 12.56
N PHE A 208 -10.98 -18.92 12.54
CA PHE A 208 -10.04 -19.13 11.44
C PHE A 208 -8.77 -19.82 11.92
N SER A 209 -8.15 -20.58 11.01
CA SER A 209 -6.79 -21.07 11.15
C SER A 209 -5.84 -20.01 10.55
N ILE A 210 -4.91 -19.53 11.39
CA ILE A 210 -4.04 -18.40 11.05
C ILE A 210 -2.59 -18.82 11.23
N GLY A 211 -1.79 -18.68 10.17
CA GLY A 211 -0.36 -18.71 10.32
C GLY A 211 0.19 -17.34 10.66
N TYR A 212 1.25 -17.25 11.44
CA TYR A 212 1.91 -15.98 11.67
C TYR A 212 3.43 -16.10 11.66
N THR A 213 4.06 -14.97 11.40
CA THR A 213 5.50 -14.80 11.47
C THR A 213 5.85 -13.40 12.01
N GLU A 214 7.00 -13.32 12.67
CA GLU A 214 7.57 -12.03 13.09
C GLU A 214 8.49 -11.43 12.03
N ASP A 215 9.06 -12.29 11.15
CA ASP A 215 10.17 -11.90 10.29
C ASP A 215 10.37 -12.84 9.07
N PHE A 216 9.47 -13.78 8.82
CA PHE A 216 9.63 -14.89 7.84
C PHE A 216 10.89 -15.74 8.06
N GLY A 217 11.49 -15.68 9.25
CA GLY A 217 12.73 -16.38 9.58
C GLY A 217 14.00 -15.82 8.91
N ILE A 218 13.90 -14.76 8.13
CA ILE A 218 14.98 -14.23 7.29
C ILE A 218 15.15 -12.71 7.30
N PHE A 219 14.11 -11.94 7.65
CA PHE A 219 14.20 -10.49 7.64
C PHE A 219 14.50 -9.98 9.06
N PRO A 220 15.58 -9.20 9.26
CA PRO A 220 15.81 -8.59 10.57
C PRO A 220 14.63 -7.68 10.94
N CYS A 221 14.09 -7.85 12.14
CA CYS A 221 12.94 -7.10 12.62
C CYS A 221 13.23 -6.56 14.02
N ASP A 222 12.88 -5.31 14.27
CA ASP A 222 13.04 -4.66 15.55
C ASP A 222 12.26 -5.41 16.65
N LYS A 223 12.85 -5.46 17.86
CA LYS A 223 12.23 -6.16 19.01
C LYS A 223 10.84 -5.62 19.33
N GLU A 224 10.65 -4.31 19.28
CA GLU A 224 9.36 -3.68 19.58
C GLU A 224 8.28 -4.13 18.59
N VAL A 225 8.63 -4.27 17.32
CA VAL A 225 7.72 -4.74 16.26
C VAL A 225 7.41 -6.23 16.44
N ARG A 226 8.41 -7.05 16.78
CA ARG A 226 8.17 -8.49 17.11
C ARG A 226 7.24 -8.65 18.31
N ASP A 227 7.48 -7.90 19.37
CA ASP A 227 6.66 -7.95 20.58
C ASP A 227 5.21 -7.49 20.32
N MET A 228 5.03 -6.44 19.51
CA MET A 228 3.71 -6.01 19.05
C MET A 228 2.99 -7.12 18.29
N THR A 229 3.68 -7.80 17.36
CA THR A 229 3.09 -8.89 16.58
C THR A 229 2.64 -10.04 17.47
N LYS A 230 3.48 -10.46 18.45
CA LYS A 230 3.10 -11.47 19.45
C LYS A 230 1.88 -11.07 20.28
N ASN A 231 1.81 -9.80 20.67
CA ASN A 231 0.66 -9.32 21.45
C ASN A 231 -0.62 -9.31 20.60
N THR A 232 -0.52 -9.00 19.33
CA THR A 232 -1.65 -9.11 18.39
C THR A 232 -2.08 -10.58 18.22
N VAL A 233 -1.15 -11.52 18.14
CA VAL A 233 -1.47 -12.96 18.08
C VAL A 233 -2.24 -13.39 19.32
N LYS A 234 -1.82 -13.00 20.54
CA LYS A 234 -2.57 -13.31 21.79
C LYS A 234 -4.00 -12.75 21.76
N LEU A 235 -4.20 -11.56 21.19
CA LEU A 235 -5.54 -11.01 20.99
C LEU A 235 -6.38 -11.94 20.10
N LEU A 236 -5.83 -12.42 19.01
CA LEU A 236 -6.53 -13.32 18.08
C LEU A 236 -6.88 -14.68 18.72
N GLU A 237 -5.98 -15.24 19.52
CA GLU A 237 -6.25 -16.44 20.30
C GLU A 237 -7.39 -16.21 21.32
N ASN A 238 -7.39 -15.05 22.00
CA ASN A 238 -8.48 -14.66 22.90
C ASN A 238 -9.83 -14.45 22.20
N LEU A 239 -9.81 -14.07 20.91
CA LEU A 239 -10.99 -14.01 20.05
C LEU A 239 -11.43 -15.38 19.54
N GLY A 240 -10.72 -16.47 19.89
CA GLY A 240 -11.06 -17.85 19.56
C GLY A 240 -10.45 -18.39 18.27
N HIS A 241 -9.56 -17.65 17.61
CA HIS A 241 -8.87 -18.13 16.42
C HIS A 241 -7.75 -19.12 16.76
N ASN A 242 -7.47 -20.06 15.87
CA ASN A 242 -6.34 -20.98 15.98
C ASN A 242 -5.11 -20.37 15.30
N VAL A 243 -4.11 -19.95 16.07
CA VAL A 243 -2.92 -19.27 15.55
C VAL A 243 -1.68 -20.14 15.73
N ASN A 244 -0.91 -20.32 14.67
CA ASN A 244 0.32 -21.10 14.65
C ASN A 244 1.50 -20.34 14.06
N VAL A 245 2.71 -20.60 14.53
CA VAL A 245 3.95 -20.12 13.93
C VAL A 245 4.21 -20.94 12.67
N GLU A 246 3.63 -20.50 11.55
CA GLU A 246 3.73 -21.17 10.26
C GLU A 246 3.63 -20.11 9.15
N TYR A 247 4.45 -20.22 8.12
CA TYR A 247 4.51 -19.26 7.01
C TYR A 247 5.17 -19.90 5.78
N PRO A 248 4.87 -19.41 4.56
CA PRO A 248 5.53 -19.90 3.35
C PRO A 248 7.01 -19.49 3.32
N ASN A 249 7.85 -20.30 2.70
CA ASN A 249 9.28 -20.00 2.55
C ASN A 249 9.51 -18.79 1.63
N MET A 250 10.21 -17.79 2.15
CA MET A 250 10.53 -16.54 1.45
C MET A 250 12.04 -16.33 1.24
N GLU A 251 12.86 -17.39 1.39
CA GLU A 251 14.34 -17.30 1.42
C GLU A 251 14.94 -16.49 0.27
N ALA A 252 14.49 -16.70 -0.96
CA ALA A 252 15.00 -15.99 -2.13
C ALA A 252 14.15 -14.79 -2.58
N ALA A 253 13.18 -14.36 -1.78
CA ALA A 253 12.22 -13.31 -2.15
C ALA A 253 12.90 -11.98 -2.48
N GLU A 254 13.93 -11.58 -1.72
CA GLU A 254 14.64 -10.33 -1.97
C GLU A 254 15.32 -10.31 -3.33
N GLU A 255 15.98 -11.38 -3.74
CA GLU A 255 16.63 -11.46 -5.04
C GLU A 255 15.61 -11.29 -6.18
N SER A 256 14.52 -12.06 -6.13
CA SER A 256 13.47 -11.97 -7.13
C SER A 256 12.84 -10.57 -7.17
N PHE A 257 12.46 -10.04 -6.02
CA PHE A 257 11.83 -8.74 -5.91
C PHE A 257 12.71 -7.62 -6.46
N GLN A 258 13.99 -7.59 -6.11
CA GLN A 258 14.93 -6.56 -6.57
C GLN A 258 15.16 -6.61 -8.08
N ILE A 259 15.22 -7.81 -8.68
CA ILE A 259 15.38 -7.96 -10.14
C ILE A 259 14.12 -7.49 -10.87
N LEU A 260 12.94 -7.97 -10.46
CA LEU A 260 11.66 -7.60 -11.08
C LEU A 260 11.37 -6.11 -10.91
N ARG A 261 11.65 -5.55 -9.74
CA ARG A 261 11.51 -4.13 -9.48
C ARG A 261 12.43 -3.29 -10.37
N ALA A 262 13.71 -3.66 -10.49
CA ALA A 262 14.67 -2.96 -11.33
C ALA A 262 14.26 -3.02 -12.82
N TYR A 263 13.76 -4.16 -13.29
CA TYR A 263 13.18 -4.29 -14.63
C TYR A 263 12.01 -3.32 -14.85
N LEU A 264 11.08 -3.24 -13.89
CA LEU A 264 9.94 -2.33 -13.98
C LEU A 264 10.36 -0.86 -14.00
N PHE A 265 11.32 -0.47 -13.16
CA PHE A 265 11.84 0.89 -13.15
C PHE A 265 12.51 1.26 -14.46
N TYR A 266 13.33 0.38 -15.03
CA TYR A 266 13.95 0.59 -16.33
C TYR A 266 12.90 0.69 -17.44
N SER A 267 11.94 -0.25 -17.47
CA SER A 267 10.88 -0.26 -18.50
C SER A 267 9.95 0.97 -18.45
N ALA A 268 9.74 1.54 -17.26
CA ALA A 268 8.86 2.70 -17.09
C ALA A 268 9.58 4.04 -17.23
N TYR A 269 10.85 4.12 -16.82
CA TYR A 269 11.56 5.38 -16.55
C TYR A 269 12.94 5.46 -17.22
N ASP A 270 13.27 4.61 -18.22
CA ASP A 270 14.53 4.65 -18.96
C ASP A 270 14.85 6.01 -19.59
N PHE A 271 13.81 6.75 -20.03
CA PHE A 271 13.93 8.09 -20.58
C PHE A 271 14.58 9.10 -19.60
N LEU A 272 14.54 8.83 -18.29
CA LEU A 272 15.21 9.69 -17.30
C LEU A 272 16.74 9.62 -17.36
N LEU A 273 17.31 8.61 -18.05
CA LEU A 273 18.76 8.54 -18.25
C LEU A 273 19.28 9.62 -19.21
N ASP A 274 18.40 10.24 -19.99
CA ASP A 274 18.72 11.36 -20.89
C ASP A 274 18.59 12.73 -20.20
N GLU A 275 18.10 12.76 -18.95
CA GLU A 275 17.92 13.98 -18.16
C GLU A 275 19.14 14.27 -17.27
N ASP A 276 19.23 15.48 -16.68
CA ASP A 276 20.25 15.80 -15.70
C ASP A 276 20.07 14.97 -14.43
N GLU A 277 21.00 14.07 -14.15
CA GLU A 277 20.99 13.18 -12.98
C GLU A 277 20.83 13.95 -11.65
N LYS A 278 21.25 15.23 -11.59
CA LYS A 278 21.09 16.07 -10.39
C LYS A 278 19.63 16.43 -10.07
N LEU A 279 18.73 16.29 -11.04
CA LEU A 279 17.30 16.52 -10.88
C LEU A 279 16.56 15.28 -10.40
N ILE A 280 17.23 14.14 -10.33
CA ILE A 280 16.63 12.83 -10.06
C ILE A 280 17.17 12.26 -8.76
N LYS A 281 16.31 11.75 -7.92
CA LYS A 281 16.66 11.10 -6.66
C LYS A 281 17.58 9.89 -6.89
N GLU A 282 18.61 9.75 -6.06
CA GLU A 282 19.61 8.68 -6.18
C GLU A 282 18.98 7.28 -6.24
N GLU A 283 17.99 7.01 -5.41
CA GLU A 283 17.31 5.71 -5.37
C GLU A 283 16.53 5.40 -6.67
N VAL A 284 16.02 6.42 -7.36
CA VAL A 284 15.36 6.27 -8.67
C VAL A 284 16.39 5.88 -9.72
N LEU A 285 17.47 6.64 -9.83
CA LEU A 285 18.58 6.36 -10.75
C LEU A 285 19.19 4.98 -10.49
N TRP A 286 19.40 4.63 -9.21
CA TRP A 286 19.93 3.32 -8.84
C TRP A 286 19.07 2.17 -9.37
N ASN A 287 17.73 2.25 -9.27
CA ASN A 287 16.84 1.23 -9.82
C ASN A 287 16.91 1.15 -11.34
N ILE A 288 16.88 2.29 -12.04
CA ILE A 288 16.93 2.36 -13.49
C ILE A 288 18.26 1.77 -14.00
N LYS A 289 19.40 2.21 -13.45
CA LYS A 289 20.74 1.72 -13.81
C LYS A 289 20.92 0.23 -13.48
N LYS A 290 20.29 -0.26 -12.40
CA LYS A 290 20.26 -1.70 -12.07
C LYS A 290 19.44 -2.48 -13.10
N GLY A 291 18.29 -1.94 -13.52
CA GLY A 291 17.44 -2.54 -14.55
C GLY A 291 18.12 -2.61 -15.92
N GLN A 292 18.82 -1.56 -16.32
CA GLN A 292 19.60 -1.51 -17.57
C GLN A 292 20.66 -2.63 -17.67
N LYS A 293 21.21 -3.08 -16.53
CA LYS A 293 22.23 -4.13 -16.46
C LYS A 293 21.66 -5.55 -16.35
N LEU A 294 20.35 -5.71 -16.42
CA LEU A 294 19.70 -7.01 -16.39
C LEU A 294 19.89 -7.76 -17.71
N ASN A 295 19.93 -9.08 -17.62
CA ASN A 295 19.93 -9.97 -18.76
C ASN A 295 18.85 -11.06 -18.60
N VAL A 296 18.58 -11.78 -19.68
CA VAL A 296 17.54 -12.83 -19.73
C VAL A 296 17.72 -13.89 -18.63
N ASN A 297 18.98 -14.26 -18.30
CA ASN A 297 19.22 -15.27 -17.26
C ASN A 297 18.80 -14.78 -15.86
N LYS A 298 19.03 -13.50 -15.54
CA LYS A 298 18.59 -12.90 -14.27
C LYS A 298 17.06 -12.84 -14.19
N LEU A 299 16.39 -12.41 -15.26
CA LEU A 299 14.94 -12.38 -15.31
C LEU A 299 14.34 -13.78 -15.17
N LYS A 300 14.85 -14.76 -15.93
CA LYS A 300 14.47 -16.17 -15.81
C LYS A 300 14.63 -16.70 -14.38
N LYS A 301 15.73 -16.33 -13.69
CA LYS A 301 15.95 -16.72 -12.28
C LYS A 301 14.88 -16.09 -11.37
N ALA A 302 14.63 -14.79 -11.52
CA ALA A 302 13.65 -14.07 -10.72
C ALA A 302 12.23 -14.63 -10.89
N ASP A 303 11.82 -14.94 -12.12
CA ASP A 303 10.50 -15.54 -12.38
C ASP A 303 10.38 -16.95 -11.79
N LYS A 304 11.44 -17.77 -11.87
CA LYS A 304 11.44 -19.10 -11.24
C LYS A 304 11.27 -19.00 -9.72
N ILE A 305 12.04 -18.14 -9.08
CA ILE A 305 11.95 -17.91 -7.62
C ILE A 305 10.54 -17.44 -7.27
N ARG A 306 10.01 -16.46 -7.99
CA ARG A 306 8.67 -15.94 -7.77
C ARG A 306 7.60 -17.01 -7.89
N ASN A 307 7.71 -17.86 -8.92
CA ASN A 307 6.77 -18.96 -9.11
C ASN A 307 6.83 -19.97 -7.95
N THR A 308 8.03 -20.32 -7.47
CA THR A 308 8.18 -21.19 -6.29
C THR A 308 7.52 -20.58 -5.05
N ILE A 309 7.80 -19.31 -4.76
CA ILE A 309 7.19 -18.58 -3.63
C ILE A 309 5.65 -18.57 -3.74
N TYR A 310 5.12 -18.37 -4.95
CA TYR A 310 3.68 -18.37 -5.17
C TYR A 310 3.07 -19.75 -4.90
N GLN A 311 3.66 -20.84 -5.39
CA GLN A 311 3.17 -22.20 -5.13
C GLN A 311 3.21 -22.55 -3.64
N GLU A 312 4.33 -22.30 -2.97
CA GLU A 312 4.46 -22.52 -1.51
C GLU A 312 3.47 -21.67 -0.70
N THR A 313 3.13 -20.47 -1.20
CA THR A 313 2.09 -19.62 -0.58
C THR A 313 0.70 -20.23 -0.75
N LEU A 314 0.39 -20.84 -1.90
CA LEU A 314 -0.89 -21.54 -2.09
C LEU A 314 -0.96 -22.81 -1.22
N ASP A 315 0.11 -23.61 -1.15
CA ASP A 315 0.20 -24.79 -0.28
C ASP A 315 0.02 -24.43 1.21
N PHE A 316 0.53 -23.26 1.62
CA PHE A 316 0.27 -22.72 2.94
C PHE A 316 -1.22 -22.40 3.13
N PHE A 317 -1.87 -21.75 2.17
CA PHE A 317 -3.28 -21.39 2.24
C PHE A 317 -4.26 -22.58 2.08
N ASP A 318 -3.78 -23.75 1.68
CA ASP A 318 -4.57 -24.99 1.77
C ASP A 318 -4.84 -25.40 3.23
N LYS A 319 -4.03 -24.91 4.19
CA LYS A 319 -4.11 -25.23 5.62
C LYS A 319 -4.58 -24.03 6.47
N TYR A 320 -4.32 -22.81 6.02
CA TYR A 320 -4.56 -21.59 6.77
C TYR A 320 -5.46 -20.64 5.99
N ASP A 321 -6.34 -19.94 6.72
CA ASP A 321 -7.22 -18.93 6.15
C ASP A 321 -6.51 -17.61 5.91
N PHE A 322 -5.56 -17.27 6.79
CA PHE A 322 -4.80 -16.02 6.77
C PHE A 322 -3.35 -16.23 7.19
N LEU A 323 -2.50 -15.32 6.73
CA LEU A 323 -1.14 -15.15 7.21
C LEU A 323 -1.00 -13.76 7.84
N ILE A 324 -0.38 -13.68 9.01
CA ILE A 324 -0.08 -12.42 9.70
C ILE A 324 1.43 -12.21 9.78
N ALA A 325 1.85 -11.00 9.45
CA ALA A 325 3.22 -10.53 9.58
C ALA A 325 3.25 -9.05 9.98
N PRO A 326 4.37 -8.52 10.49
CA PRO A 326 4.53 -7.07 10.63
C PRO A 326 4.37 -6.36 9.28
N SER A 327 3.79 -5.16 9.27
CA SER A 327 3.71 -4.32 8.06
C SER A 327 5.03 -3.62 7.73
N SER A 328 5.93 -3.51 8.72
CA SER A 328 7.28 -2.96 8.62
C SER A 328 8.18 -3.64 9.64
N ILE A 329 9.49 -3.68 9.38
CA ILE A 329 10.49 -4.28 10.27
C ILE A 329 10.93 -3.34 11.41
N VAL A 330 10.55 -2.07 11.37
CA VAL A 330 10.87 -1.05 12.38
C VAL A 330 9.64 -0.19 12.67
N PRO A 331 9.55 0.45 13.84
CA PRO A 331 8.61 1.53 14.08
C PRO A 331 8.93 2.76 13.21
N PRO A 332 8.05 3.77 13.15
CA PRO A 332 8.35 5.04 12.49
C PRO A 332 9.66 5.64 12.97
N PHE A 333 10.57 5.97 12.05
CA PHE A 333 11.91 6.46 12.32
C PHE A 333 12.02 7.97 12.11
N ASN A 334 13.15 8.57 12.50
CA ASN A 334 13.41 10.00 12.38
C ASN A 334 13.25 10.48 10.94
N LEU A 335 12.45 11.53 10.73
CA LEU A 335 12.09 12.08 9.42
C LEU A 335 13.27 12.59 8.58
N ASN A 336 14.45 12.85 9.21
CA ASN A 336 15.66 13.29 8.52
C ASN A 336 16.49 12.13 7.94
N GLU A 337 16.15 10.89 8.26
CA GLU A 337 16.80 9.72 7.69
C GLU A 337 16.13 9.34 6.36
N PRO A 338 16.89 9.18 5.27
CA PRO A 338 16.29 8.89 3.97
C PRO A 338 15.66 7.49 3.91
N TRP A 339 16.20 6.52 4.65
CA TRP A 339 15.70 5.14 4.79
C TRP A 339 16.41 4.41 5.94
N VAL A 340 15.87 3.28 6.36
CA VAL A 340 16.40 2.46 7.46
C VAL A 340 17.69 1.78 7.02
N LYS A 341 18.82 2.19 7.57
CA LYS A 341 20.15 1.67 7.24
C LYS A 341 20.56 0.46 8.06
N LYS A 342 19.95 0.27 9.23
CA LYS A 342 20.32 -0.76 10.18
C LYS A 342 19.14 -1.16 11.06
N VAL A 343 19.00 -2.46 11.36
CA VAL A 343 18.12 -3.01 12.40
C VAL A 343 18.94 -3.98 13.24
N GLU A 344 19.02 -3.73 14.55
CA GLU A 344 19.91 -4.45 15.47
C GLU A 344 21.35 -4.53 14.93
N ASN A 345 21.86 -5.71 14.60
CA ASN A 345 23.21 -5.92 14.04
C ASN A 345 23.23 -6.00 12.51
N ASN A 346 22.07 -5.93 11.83
CA ASN A 346 21.96 -6.09 10.38
C ASN A 346 22.02 -4.75 9.68
N ILE A 347 22.98 -4.57 8.78
CA ILE A 347 23.18 -3.36 7.97
C ILE A 347 22.62 -3.62 6.57
N PHE A 348 21.79 -2.71 6.06
CA PHE A 348 21.25 -2.76 4.71
C PHE A 348 22.13 -2.00 3.72
N ASN A 349 22.43 -2.61 2.59
CA ASN A 349 23.27 -2.03 1.54
C ASN A 349 22.49 -1.21 0.52
N ASN A 350 21.17 -1.23 0.58
CA ASN A 350 20.28 -0.48 -0.30
C ASN A 350 18.92 -0.25 0.38
N TYR A 351 18.20 0.73 -0.14
CA TYR A 351 16.91 1.16 0.43
C TYR A 351 15.74 0.18 0.18
N VAL A 352 15.94 -0.90 -0.58
CA VAL A 352 14.89 -1.91 -0.83
C VAL A 352 14.91 -2.99 0.23
N SER A 353 16.09 -3.39 0.72
CA SER A 353 16.24 -4.55 1.61
C SER A 353 15.39 -4.44 2.90
N TRP A 354 15.29 -3.25 3.49
CA TRP A 354 14.47 -3.06 4.70
C TRP A 354 12.94 -3.13 4.45
N LEU A 355 12.50 -3.05 3.18
CA LEU A 355 11.09 -3.14 2.80
C LEU A 355 10.61 -4.58 2.61
N MET A 356 11.51 -5.56 2.71
CA MET A 356 11.24 -6.90 2.19
C MET A 356 10.20 -7.67 3.00
N ILE A 357 9.93 -7.32 4.25
CA ILE A 357 8.80 -7.88 5.03
C ILE A 357 7.44 -7.68 4.32
N ALA A 358 7.29 -6.58 3.61
CA ALA A 358 6.11 -6.32 2.79
C ALA A 358 6.35 -6.63 1.30
N GLY A 359 7.58 -6.48 0.82
CA GLY A 359 7.98 -6.75 -0.56
C GLY A 359 7.81 -8.23 -0.97
N CYS A 360 8.14 -9.16 -0.07
CA CYS A 360 7.97 -10.60 -0.32
C CYS A 360 6.48 -10.96 -0.53
N VAL A 361 5.58 -10.37 0.24
CA VAL A 361 4.13 -10.54 0.07
C VAL A 361 3.66 -10.03 -1.31
N SER A 362 4.26 -8.96 -1.83
CA SER A 362 3.91 -8.45 -3.17
C SER A 362 4.23 -9.44 -4.30
N LEU A 363 5.22 -10.32 -4.12
CA LEU A 363 5.55 -11.38 -5.10
C LEU A 363 4.43 -12.41 -5.25
N THR A 364 3.64 -12.63 -4.21
CA THR A 364 2.59 -13.67 -4.17
C THR A 364 1.30 -13.27 -4.88
N SER A 365 1.14 -11.99 -5.25
CA SER A 365 -0.13 -11.46 -5.78
C SER A 365 -1.34 -11.59 -4.84
N CYS A 366 -1.15 -12.00 -3.61
CA CYS A 366 -2.18 -12.10 -2.58
C CYS A 366 -2.66 -10.73 -2.13
N PRO A 367 -3.96 -10.55 -1.83
CA PRO A 367 -4.45 -9.34 -1.19
C PRO A 367 -3.91 -9.26 0.23
N SER A 368 -3.58 -8.05 0.65
CA SER A 368 -3.05 -7.78 1.99
C SER A 368 -3.52 -6.44 2.51
N ILE A 369 -4.00 -6.42 3.73
CA ILE A 369 -4.49 -5.22 4.42
C ILE A 369 -3.58 -4.93 5.63
N ALA A 370 -3.26 -3.66 5.83
CA ALA A 370 -2.53 -3.25 7.03
C ALA A 370 -3.40 -2.39 7.92
N ILE A 371 -3.30 -2.67 9.21
CA ILE A 371 -3.91 -1.90 10.30
C ILE A 371 -2.88 -1.69 11.41
N SER A 372 -3.04 -0.61 12.15
CA SER A 372 -2.29 -0.40 13.39
C SER A 372 -2.88 -1.27 14.50
N THR A 373 -2.03 -1.85 15.34
CA THR A 373 -2.47 -2.71 16.46
C THR A 373 -1.91 -2.25 17.79
N SER A 374 -0.95 -1.32 17.77
CA SER A 374 -0.30 -0.77 18.98
C SER A 374 0.33 0.59 18.66
N PHE A 375 0.86 1.19 19.71
CA PHE A 375 1.74 2.36 19.62
C PHE A 375 3.16 1.98 19.97
N SER A 376 4.13 2.54 19.26
CA SER A 376 5.55 2.41 19.58
C SER A 376 5.95 3.30 20.77
N GLU A 377 7.11 3.04 21.36
CA GLU A 377 7.67 3.82 22.46
C GLU A 377 7.82 5.32 22.10
N ASN A 378 8.00 5.65 20.82
CA ASN A 378 8.06 7.02 20.32
C ASN A 378 6.69 7.66 20.08
N GLY A 379 5.59 7.01 20.43
CA GLY A 379 4.22 7.52 20.41
C GLY A 379 3.52 7.47 19.04
N ALA A 380 4.12 6.86 18.03
CA ALA A 380 3.49 6.66 16.73
C ALA A 380 2.89 5.25 16.59
N PRO A 381 1.84 5.06 15.78
CA PRO A 381 1.26 3.74 15.56
C PRO A 381 2.23 2.77 14.87
N ILE A 382 2.12 1.50 15.22
CA ILE A 382 2.74 0.35 14.55
C ILE A 382 1.70 -0.73 14.34
N GLY A 383 1.90 -1.61 13.38
CA GLY A 383 0.86 -2.59 13.07
C GLY A 383 1.32 -3.75 12.20
N ILE A 384 0.36 -4.57 11.88
CA ILE A 384 0.50 -5.80 11.12
C ILE A 384 -0.04 -5.64 9.69
N GLN A 385 0.39 -6.53 8.82
CA GLN A 385 -0.30 -6.86 7.57
C GLN A 385 -0.96 -8.23 7.70
N ILE A 386 -2.17 -8.34 7.20
CA ILE A 386 -2.96 -9.57 7.17
C ILE A 386 -3.15 -9.93 5.70
N ILE A 387 -2.73 -11.13 5.34
CA ILE A 387 -2.68 -11.63 3.97
C ILE A 387 -3.72 -12.74 3.83
N ALA A 388 -4.50 -12.73 2.76
CA ALA A 388 -5.45 -13.77 2.41
C ALA A 388 -5.07 -14.45 1.08
N PRO A 389 -5.64 -15.62 0.76
CA PRO A 389 -5.51 -16.21 -0.56
C PRO A 389 -5.93 -15.24 -1.67
N PRO A 390 -5.43 -15.40 -2.90
CA PRO A 390 -5.87 -14.57 -4.03
C PRO A 390 -7.39 -14.52 -4.17
N HIS A 391 -7.92 -13.33 -4.46
CA HIS A 391 -9.35 -13.05 -4.66
C HIS A 391 -10.25 -13.22 -3.42
N GLN A 392 -9.68 -13.22 -2.21
CA GLN A 392 -10.44 -13.34 -0.95
C GLN A 392 -10.55 -12.01 -0.16
N GLU A 393 -10.66 -10.87 -0.86
CA GLU A 393 -10.76 -9.55 -0.23
C GLU A 393 -12.00 -9.43 0.67
N GLU A 394 -13.11 -10.07 0.32
CA GLU A 394 -14.34 -10.05 1.12
C GLU A 394 -14.12 -10.69 2.50
N LYS A 395 -13.56 -11.90 2.49
CA LYS A 395 -13.22 -12.64 3.72
C LYS A 395 -12.18 -11.89 4.54
N LEU A 396 -11.18 -11.33 3.86
CA LEU A 396 -10.12 -10.53 4.48
C LEU A 396 -10.68 -9.28 5.20
N LEU A 397 -11.52 -8.51 4.52
CA LEU A 397 -12.14 -7.31 5.10
C LEU A 397 -13.01 -7.64 6.31
N SER A 398 -13.83 -8.69 6.23
CA SER A 398 -14.68 -9.11 7.33
C SER A 398 -13.84 -9.54 8.55
N PHE A 399 -12.77 -10.30 8.34
CA PHE A 399 -11.86 -10.70 9.42
C PHE A 399 -11.16 -9.49 10.04
N VAL A 400 -10.62 -8.58 9.22
CA VAL A 400 -9.92 -7.40 9.74
C VAL A 400 -10.86 -6.46 10.49
N LYS A 401 -12.15 -6.41 10.10
CA LYS A 401 -13.17 -5.66 10.83
C LYS A 401 -13.34 -6.18 12.26
N THR A 402 -13.33 -7.48 12.50
CA THR A 402 -13.43 -8.03 13.87
C THR A 402 -12.22 -7.66 14.72
N ILE A 403 -11.03 -7.61 14.13
CA ILE A 403 -9.80 -7.17 14.81
C ILE A 403 -9.87 -5.68 15.15
N GLU A 404 -10.28 -4.86 14.17
CA GLU A 404 -10.43 -3.40 14.35
C GLU A 404 -11.40 -3.09 15.51
N ASP A 405 -12.53 -3.78 15.57
CA ASP A 405 -13.52 -3.61 16.64
C ASP A 405 -12.98 -4.00 18.02
N ALA A 406 -12.24 -5.10 18.09
CA ALA A 406 -11.61 -5.55 19.33
C ALA A 406 -10.52 -4.60 19.84
N LEU A 407 -9.76 -3.99 18.93
CA LEU A 407 -8.68 -3.05 19.27
C LEU A 407 -9.19 -1.64 19.59
N ASN A 408 -10.35 -1.23 19.05
CA ASN A 408 -10.92 0.13 19.15
C ASN A 408 -9.95 1.26 18.74
N ILE A 409 -8.97 0.96 17.89
CA ILE A 409 -7.92 1.91 17.46
C ILE A 409 -8.45 2.92 16.42
N SER A 410 -9.44 2.54 15.61
CA SER A 410 -10.01 3.42 14.57
C SER A 410 -10.67 4.70 15.11
N ASN A 411 -10.99 4.73 16.42
CA ASN A 411 -11.54 5.91 17.10
C ASN A 411 -10.47 6.87 17.63
N MET A 412 -9.19 6.48 17.56
CA MET A 412 -8.11 7.33 18.03
C MET A 412 -7.72 8.33 16.93
N ILE A 413 -7.54 9.57 17.32
CA ILE A 413 -7.07 10.67 16.46
C ILE A 413 -5.76 11.24 17.00
N PRO A 414 -4.85 11.67 16.13
CA PRO A 414 -3.64 12.35 16.56
C PRO A 414 -4.00 13.57 17.42
N LYS A 415 -3.29 13.73 18.57
CA LYS A 415 -3.42 14.91 19.41
C LYS A 415 -2.47 16.00 18.89
N ASP A 416 -2.90 17.26 18.95
CA ASP A 416 -2.06 18.44 18.65
C ASP A 416 -1.55 18.55 17.20
N ILE A 417 -2.49 18.56 16.25
CA ILE A 417 -2.22 18.93 14.86
C ILE A 417 -2.30 20.48 14.71
N ASN A 418 -1.75 21.20 15.67
CA ASN A 418 -1.68 22.67 15.63
C ASN A 418 -0.38 23.16 15.00
#